data_a63d7515feaa23e231572fe9a2cacaf7
#
_entry.id   a63d7515feaa23e231572fe9a2cacaf7
#
_cell.length_a   1.000
_cell.length_b   1.000
_cell.length_c   1.000
_cell.angle_alpha   90.00
_cell.angle_beta   90.00
_cell.angle_gamma   90.00
#
_symmetry.space_group_name_H-M   'P 1'
#
loop_
_entity.id
_entity.type
_entity.pdbx_description
1 polymer ?
#
loop_
_entity_poly.entity_id
_entity_poly.type
_entity_poly.pdbx_seq_one_letter_code
_entity_poly.pdbx_strand_id
1 'polypeptide(L)'
;IVGCKKGSKKTADEEANKVTTERDYKNLKTVLDSTYSDWHIIIQEAETDVKIEGYDEFDKMVLVSISKDGEVLFDKEEFTKTSLHSSLDNHFQLSDAYLEQITNTTVYISLGAFIPETDEGLYFMLAFSKDGHFKKYLHPLAMDDSDFIVDFYIMYTHENLQNPVDKVSLQKIAKAYGTPNFIEQLEEEGPLSIYPPEVVSRYKLDVQIESESTEEYNDTYHPCKVLFYPHESDKLISTMNVELKGRKGEYDGVYYDRIERISR
;
A
#
# COMPACT_ATOMS: atom_id res chain seq x y z
N ILE A 1 -14.16 71.29 -7.38
CA ILE A 1 -14.38 70.01 -6.74
C ILE A 1 -13.25 69.08 -7.15
N VAL A 2 -12.47 68.69 -6.15
CA VAL A 2 -11.16 68.03 -6.22
C VAL A 2 -11.32 66.56 -6.55
N GLY A 3 -10.69 66.10 -7.62
CA GLY A 3 -10.57 64.67 -7.96
C GLY A 3 -9.25 64.10 -7.51
N CYS A 4 -9.24 63.22 -6.55
CA CYS A 4 -8.07 62.44 -6.13
C CYS A 4 -7.80 61.29 -7.08
N LYS A 5 -6.67 61.33 -7.78
CA LYS A 5 -6.07 60.14 -8.44
C LYS A 5 -5.45 59.22 -7.41
N LYS A 6 -5.96 58.02 -7.24
CA LYS A 6 -5.28 56.93 -6.54
C LYS A 6 -4.32 56.22 -7.48
N GLY A 7 -3.04 56.39 -7.23
CA GLY A 7 -1.97 55.62 -7.87
C GLY A 7 -1.99 54.19 -7.38
N SER A 8 -2.05 53.22 -8.31
CA SER A 8 -1.80 51.82 -8.03
C SER A 8 -0.29 51.60 -7.81
N LYS A 9 0.09 51.28 -6.59
CA LYS A 9 1.40 50.68 -6.33
C LYS A 9 1.37 49.22 -6.82
N LYS A 10 2.19 48.92 -7.82
CA LYS A 10 2.62 47.58 -8.10
C LYS A 10 3.39 47.06 -6.90
N THR A 11 2.87 46.07 -6.22
CA THR A 11 3.65 45.24 -5.30
C THR A 11 4.54 44.35 -6.13
N ALA A 12 5.84 44.48 -5.89
CA ALA A 12 6.87 43.62 -6.47
C ALA A 12 6.60 42.17 -6.03
N ASP A 13 6.72 41.30 -7.01
CA ASP A 13 6.71 39.86 -6.83
C ASP A 13 7.84 39.46 -5.88
N GLU A 14 7.48 38.98 -4.70
CA GLU A 14 8.34 38.10 -3.91
C GLU A 14 8.35 36.74 -4.63
N GLU A 15 9.25 36.59 -5.60
CA GLU A 15 9.78 35.28 -5.94
C GLU A 15 10.45 34.71 -4.69
N ALA A 16 9.71 33.95 -3.93
CA ALA A 16 10.28 33.09 -2.93
C ALA A 16 11.17 32.06 -3.65
N ASN A 17 12.45 32.41 -3.72
CA ASN A 17 13.52 31.49 -4.08
C ASN A 17 13.47 30.35 -3.08
N LYS A 18 12.77 29.28 -3.41
CA LYS A 18 12.85 28.00 -2.72
C LYS A 18 14.27 27.47 -3.01
N VAL A 19 15.23 27.91 -2.23
CA VAL A 19 16.54 27.26 -2.15
C VAL A 19 16.26 25.89 -1.53
N THR A 20 15.99 24.90 -2.36
CA THR A 20 16.11 23.50 -2.01
C THR A 20 17.60 23.28 -1.76
N THR A 21 18.01 23.37 -0.51
CA THR A 21 19.30 22.81 -0.07
C THR A 21 19.20 21.33 -0.38
N GLU A 22 19.92 20.88 -1.42
CA GLU A 22 20.11 19.46 -1.66
C GLU A 22 20.66 18.86 -0.38
N ARG A 23 19.87 17.98 0.23
CA ARG A 23 20.28 17.27 1.43
C ARG A 23 21.23 16.18 0.99
N ASP A 24 22.45 16.20 1.51
CA ASP A 24 23.41 15.12 1.27
C ASP A 24 22.93 13.86 2.01
N TYR A 25 22.45 12.90 1.25
CA TYR A 25 22.04 11.59 1.78
C TYR A 25 23.23 10.65 1.82
N LYS A 26 23.48 10.08 3.00
CA LYS A 26 24.58 9.13 3.21
C LYS A 26 24.28 7.80 2.51
N ASN A 27 25.24 7.31 1.73
CA ASN A 27 25.14 6.03 1.03
C ASN A 27 23.87 5.86 0.16
N LEU A 28 23.45 6.94 -0.50
CA LEU A 28 22.25 6.95 -1.35
C LEU A 28 22.36 5.91 -2.47
N LYS A 29 21.39 5.01 -2.53
CA LYS A 29 21.27 3.94 -3.54
C LYS A 29 19.90 4.01 -4.20
N THR A 30 19.85 3.98 -5.52
CA THR A 30 18.61 3.82 -6.27
C THR A 30 18.23 2.34 -6.34
N VAL A 31 17.06 2.00 -5.82
CA VAL A 31 16.48 0.65 -5.80
C VAL A 31 15.61 0.43 -7.03
N LEU A 32 14.81 1.44 -7.37
CA LEU A 32 13.95 1.44 -8.54
C LEU A 32 14.07 2.81 -9.23
N ASP A 33 14.17 2.80 -10.55
CA ASP A 33 14.00 3.96 -11.43
C ASP A 33 13.35 3.45 -12.72
N SER A 34 12.04 3.64 -12.82
CA SER A 34 11.28 3.01 -13.91
C SER A 34 10.05 3.82 -14.31
N THR A 35 9.71 3.71 -15.58
CA THR A 35 8.51 4.32 -16.17
C THR A 35 7.49 3.24 -16.52
N TYR A 36 6.26 3.42 -16.05
CA TYR A 36 5.13 2.55 -16.30
C TYR A 36 3.98 3.36 -16.87
N SER A 37 3.78 3.26 -18.18
CA SER A 37 2.84 4.11 -18.93
C SER A 37 3.17 5.59 -18.74
N ASP A 38 2.34 6.35 -18.07
CA ASP A 38 2.45 7.78 -17.78
C ASP A 38 3.06 8.09 -16.39
N TRP A 39 3.36 7.06 -15.59
CA TRP A 39 4.00 7.17 -14.28
C TRP A 39 5.51 6.95 -14.39
N HIS A 40 6.30 7.81 -13.75
CA HIS A 40 7.72 7.60 -13.50
C HIS A 40 7.97 7.54 -12.00
N ILE A 41 8.59 6.47 -11.53
CA ILE A 41 8.73 6.14 -10.12
C ILE A 41 10.21 5.91 -9.82
N ILE A 42 10.72 6.62 -8.83
CA ILE A 42 12.07 6.44 -8.30
C ILE A 42 11.96 6.10 -6.84
N ILE A 43 12.53 4.96 -6.44
CA ILE A 43 12.70 4.55 -5.05
C ILE A 43 14.19 4.52 -4.75
N GLN A 44 14.58 5.22 -3.71
CA GLN A 44 15.96 5.29 -3.25
C GLN A 44 16.03 4.95 -1.76
N GLU A 45 17.16 4.45 -1.32
CA GLU A 45 17.49 4.19 0.07
C GLU A 45 18.72 4.99 0.46
N ALA A 46 18.72 5.50 1.67
CA ALA A 46 19.87 6.17 2.26
C ALA A 46 20.08 5.71 3.71
N GLU A 47 21.31 5.66 4.15
CA GLU A 47 21.66 5.35 5.53
C GLU A 47 21.34 6.53 6.44
N THR A 48 20.80 6.26 7.62
CA THR A 48 20.59 7.26 8.68
C THR A 48 21.76 7.25 9.66
N ASP A 49 21.79 8.20 10.60
CA ASP A 49 22.76 8.19 11.72
C ASP A 49 22.23 7.37 12.92
N VAL A 50 21.08 6.72 12.81
CA VAL A 50 20.47 5.92 13.86
C VAL A 50 21.05 4.51 13.83
N LYS A 51 21.74 4.11 14.88
CA LYS A 51 22.28 2.73 15.01
C LYS A 51 21.18 1.79 15.49
N ILE A 52 21.13 0.59 14.89
CA ILE A 52 20.22 -0.46 15.33
C ILE A 52 20.72 -1.03 16.65
N GLU A 53 19.86 -1.11 17.65
CA GLU A 53 20.22 -1.60 18.97
C GLU A 53 20.54 -3.09 18.93
N GLY A 54 21.73 -3.46 19.43
CA GLY A 54 22.23 -4.84 19.42
C GLY A 54 22.97 -5.24 18.13
N TYR A 55 23.03 -4.37 17.12
CA TYR A 55 23.65 -4.65 15.83
C TYR A 55 24.70 -3.60 15.47
N ASP A 56 25.62 -3.95 14.58
CA ASP A 56 26.69 -3.06 14.12
C ASP A 56 26.30 -2.29 12.84
N GLU A 57 25.01 -2.15 12.63
CA GLU A 57 24.39 -1.55 11.44
C GLU A 57 23.64 -0.27 11.78
N PHE A 58 23.53 0.60 10.78
CA PHE A 58 22.70 1.80 10.86
C PHE A 58 21.35 1.53 10.19
N ASP A 59 20.33 2.20 10.70
CA ASP A 59 19.02 2.22 10.08
C ASP A 59 19.07 2.96 8.74
N LYS A 60 18.09 2.73 7.91
CA LYS A 60 17.93 3.40 6.62
C LYS A 60 16.66 4.24 6.57
N MET A 61 16.58 5.10 5.58
CA MET A 61 15.37 5.78 5.14
C MET A 61 15.09 5.43 3.69
N VAL A 62 13.84 5.46 3.33
CA VAL A 62 13.35 5.30 1.95
C VAL A 62 12.91 6.66 1.43
N LEU A 63 13.32 6.98 0.21
CA LEU A 63 12.92 8.18 -0.50
C LEU A 63 12.12 7.79 -1.73
N VAL A 64 10.96 8.40 -1.89
CA VAL A 64 10.07 8.12 -3.02
C VAL A 64 9.86 9.39 -3.83
N SER A 65 10.17 9.31 -5.12
CA SER A 65 9.81 10.36 -6.09
C SER A 65 8.86 9.78 -7.14
N ILE A 66 7.78 10.48 -7.39
CA ILE A 66 6.75 10.05 -8.35
C ILE A 66 6.37 11.23 -9.22
N SER A 67 6.39 11.02 -10.53
CA SER A 67 5.80 11.92 -11.50
C SER A 67 4.78 11.20 -12.39
N LYS A 68 3.82 11.95 -12.90
CA LYS A 68 2.80 11.48 -13.83
C LYS A 68 2.65 12.48 -14.97
N ASP A 69 2.64 11.97 -16.22
CA ASP A 69 2.59 12.82 -17.43
C ASP A 69 3.68 13.92 -17.46
N GLY A 70 4.82 13.69 -16.80
CA GLY A 70 5.93 14.64 -16.66
C GLY A 70 5.76 15.69 -15.56
N GLU A 71 4.64 15.69 -14.84
CA GLU A 71 4.42 16.51 -13.64
C GLU A 71 4.93 15.78 -12.39
N VAL A 72 5.74 16.46 -11.59
CA VAL A 72 6.25 15.92 -10.31
C VAL A 72 5.16 16.04 -9.27
N LEU A 73 4.70 14.89 -8.74
CA LEU A 73 3.71 14.80 -7.67
C LEU A 73 4.36 14.69 -6.30
N PHE A 74 5.43 13.90 -6.22
CA PHE A 74 6.22 13.70 -5.00
C PHE A 74 7.70 13.78 -5.36
N ASP A 75 8.46 14.54 -4.58
CA ASP A 75 9.89 14.74 -4.79
C ASP A 75 10.66 14.38 -3.53
N LYS A 76 11.28 13.19 -3.54
CA LYS A 76 12.04 12.62 -2.43
C LYS A 76 11.27 12.65 -1.09
N GLU A 77 10.03 12.17 -1.13
CA GLU A 77 9.25 11.99 0.09
C GLU A 77 9.99 10.99 1.00
N GLU A 78 10.33 11.43 2.21
CA GLU A 78 11.19 10.67 3.13
C GLU A 78 10.38 9.80 4.08
N PHE A 79 10.68 8.50 4.11
CA PHE A 79 10.11 7.54 5.05
C PHE A 79 11.18 6.97 5.96
N THR A 80 11.01 7.19 7.26
CA THR A 80 11.79 6.57 8.34
C THR A 80 10.87 5.68 9.16
N LYS A 81 11.41 4.74 9.93
CA LYS A 81 10.59 3.90 10.82
C LYS A 81 9.67 4.72 11.73
N THR A 82 10.17 5.82 12.31
CA THR A 82 9.37 6.67 13.19
C THR A 82 8.29 7.48 12.46
N SER A 83 8.48 7.80 11.17
CA SER A 83 7.43 8.42 10.35
C SER A 83 6.34 7.41 9.96
N LEU A 84 6.69 6.13 9.89
CA LEU A 84 5.74 5.06 9.62
C LEU A 84 4.89 4.75 10.85
N HIS A 85 5.51 4.50 11.99
CA HIS A 85 4.78 4.23 13.22
C HIS A 85 5.60 4.64 14.45
N SER A 86 4.96 5.29 15.42
CA SER A 86 5.61 5.83 16.61
C SER A 86 6.14 4.77 17.60
N SER A 87 5.69 3.51 17.49
CA SER A 87 6.19 2.41 18.33
C SER A 87 7.48 1.78 17.81
N LEU A 88 7.92 2.13 16.59
CA LEU A 88 9.15 1.60 16.02
C LEU A 88 10.36 2.35 16.58
N ASP A 89 11.01 1.72 17.55
CA ASP A 89 12.20 2.23 18.22
C ASP A 89 13.52 1.77 17.54
N ASN A 90 14.63 1.85 18.23
CA ASN A 90 15.93 1.52 17.67
C ASN A 90 16.23 0.03 17.54
N HIS A 91 15.36 -0.87 18.02
CA HIS A 91 15.49 -2.30 17.74
C HIS A 91 15.07 -2.65 16.30
N PHE A 92 14.21 -1.84 15.70
CA PHE A 92 13.70 -2.07 14.35
C PHE A 92 14.64 -1.47 13.29
N GLN A 93 14.73 -2.16 12.15
CA GLN A 93 15.37 -1.70 10.92
C GLN A 93 14.32 -1.58 9.83
N LEU A 94 14.38 -0.50 9.06
CA LEU A 94 13.50 -0.35 7.90
C LEU A 94 13.87 -1.37 6.81
N SER A 95 12.89 -2.07 6.25
CA SER A 95 13.10 -3.02 5.14
C SER A 95 13.31 -2.31 3.81
N ASP A 96 13.58 -3.08 2.77
CA ASP A 96 13.51 -2.60 1.40
C ASP A 96 12.07 -2.22 1.04
N ALA A 97 11.94 -1.25 0.14
CA ALA A 97 10.64 -0.84 -0.38
C ALA A 97 10.38 -1.53 -1.73
N TYR A 98 9.14 -1.99 -1.92
CA TYR A 98 8.71 -2.69 -3.12
C TYR A 98 7.54 -1.98 -3.79
N LEU A 99 7.59 -1.90 -5.13
CA LEU A 99 6.47 -1.44 -5.93
C LEU A 99 5.46 -2.58 -6.07
N GLU A 100 4.29 -2.44 -5.43
CA GLU A 100 3.27 -3.48 -5.42
C GLU A 100 2.34 -3.38 -6.63
N GLN A 101 1.80 -2.22 -6.88
CA GLN A 101 0.83 -2.04 -7.95
C GLN A 101 0.80 -0.59 -8.44
N ILE A 102 0.42 -0.40 -9.68
CA ILE A 102 0.14 0.90 -10.29
C ILE A 102 -1.23 0.83 -10.95
N THR A 103 -2.08 1.80 -10.62
CA THR A 103 -3.38 2.00 -11.28
C THR A 103 -3.36 3.30 -12.11
N ASN A 104 -4.50 3.71 -12.65
CA ASN A 104 -4.61 5.01 -13.31
C ASN A 104 -4.56 6.18 -12.32
N THR A 105 -4.83 5.90 -11.06
CA THR A 105 -5.04 6.91 -10.01
C THR A 105 -3.98 6.88 -8.94
N THR A 106 -3.32 5.74 -8.72
CA THR A 106 -2.50 5.51 -7.52
C THR A 106 -1.30 4.61 -7.81
N VAL A 107 -0.17 4.90 -7.16
CA VAL A 107 1.00 4.03 -7.06
C VAL A 107 1.04 3.47 -5.65
N TYR A 108 1.18 2.15 -5.51
CA TYR A 108 1.25 1.43 -4.24
C TYR A 108 2.65 0.90 -4.01
N ILE A 109 3.22 1.24 -2.85
CA ILE A 109 4.56 0.82 -2.43
C ILE A 109 4.43 0.20 -1.05
N SER A 110 4.96 -1.02 -0.88
CA SER A 110 5.07 -1.67 0.42
C SER A 110 6.46 -1.49 1.02
N LEU A 111 6.50 -1.42 2.32
CA LEU A 111 7.72 -1.51 3.10
C LEU A 111 7.41 -1.94 4.53
N GLY A 112 8.41 -2.48 5.22
CA GLY A 112 8.27 -2.93 6.60
C GLY A 112 9.35 -2.36 7.51
N ALA A 113 9.20 -2.62 8.78
CA ALA A 113 10.25 -2.41 9.77
C ALA A 113 10.29 -3.63 10.69
N PHE A 114 11.44 -4.27 10.80
CA PHE A 114 11.63 -5.54 11.49
C PHE A 114 12.77 -5.46 12.49
N ILE A 115 12.67 -6.25 13.56
CA ILE A 115 13.81 -6.55 14.40
C ILE A 115 14.69 -7.52 13.62
N PRO A 116 15.97 -7.19 13.33
CA PRO A 116 16.85 -8.05 12.53
C PRO A 116 16.91 -9.48 13.09
N GLU A 117 17.02 -10.46 12.19
CA GLU A 117 17.10 -11.89 12.52
C GLU A 117 15.84 -12.45 13.25
N THR A 118 14.71 -11.71 13.22
CA THR A 118 13.42 -12.17 13.76
C THR A 118 12.31 -11.95 12.73
N ASP A 119 11.14 -12.50 13.00
CA ASP A 119 9.89 -12.26 12.28
C ASP A 119 9.03 -11.15 12.91
N GLU A 120 9.55 -10.49 13.96
CA GLU A 120 8.87 -9.40 14.62
C GLU A 120 9.00 -8.11 13.81
N GLY A 121 7.87 -7.55 13.39
CA GLY A 121 7.86 -6.32 12.61
C GLY A 121 6.48 -5.76 12.32
N LEU A 122 6.46 -4.66 11.57
CA LEU A 122 5.25 -4.05 11.05
C LEU A 122 5.41 -3.82 9.55
N TYR A 123 4.37 -4.14 8.79
CA TYR A 123 4.28 -3.85 7.36
C TYR A 123 3.36 -2.67 7.09
N PHE A 124 3.66 -1.95 6.02
CA PHE A 124 2.91 -0.78 5.59
C PHE A 124 2.72 -0.80 4.08
N MET A 125 1.51 -0.41 3.66
CA MET A 125 1.22 -0.07 2.28
C MET A 125 1.09 1.45 2.17
N LEU A 126 1.88 2.06 1.29
CA LEU A 126 1.82 3.48 0.95
C LEU A 126 1.09 3.64 -0.37
N ALA A 127 0.03 4.44 -0.40
CA ALA A 127 -0.77 4.75 -1.58
C ALA A 127 -0.55 6.21 -1.98
N PHE A 128 0.12 6.45 -3.10
CA PHE A 128 0.42 7.77 -3.66
C PHE A 128 -0.56 8.08 -4.79
N SER A 129 -1.48 8.99 -4.56
CA SER A 129 -2.52 9.33 -5.51
C SER A 129 -2.08 10.40 -6.50
N LYS A 130 -2.64 10.38 -7.71
CA LYS A 130 -2.35 11.33 -8.80
C LYS A 130 -2.68 12.79 -8.49
N ASP A 131 -3.40 13.06 -7.43
CA ASP A 131 -3.74 14.40 -6.95
C ASP A 131 -2.72 14.96 -5.94
N GLY A 132 -1.58 14.26 -5.75
CA GLY A 132 -0.51 14.67 -4.84
C GLY A 132 -0.77 14.36 -3.38
N HIS A 133 -1.77 13.55 -3.08
CA HIS A 133 -2.03 13.06 -1.72
C HIS A 133 -1.50 11.65 -1.53
N PHE A 134 -1.03 11.33 -0.32
CA PHE A 134 -0.71 9.94 0.00
C PHE A 134 -1.41 9.48 1.28
N LYS A 135 -1.61 8.17 1.38
CA LYS A 135 -2.10 7.50 2.57
C LYS A 135 -1.17 6.36 2.94
N LYS A 136 -1.07 6.13 4.23
CA LYS A 136 -0.34 5.02 4.83
C LYS A 136 -1.33 4.08 5.50
N TYR A 137 -1.21 2.81 5.18
CA TYR A 137 -1.99 1.73 5.79
C TYR A 137 -1.03 0.83 6.57
N LEU A 138 -1.39 0.53 7.82
CA LEU A 138 -0.75 -0.55 8.55
C LEU A 138 -1.31 -1.85 8.01
N HIS A 139 -0.42 -2.71 7.52
CA HIS A 139 -0.77 -4.02 7.04
C HIS A 139 -0.78 -4.98 8.22
N PRO A 140 -1.90 -5.63 8.56
CA PRO A 140 -1.89 -6.69 9.55
C PRO A 140 -0.99 -7.81 9.02
N LEU A 141 -0.10 -8.30 9.86
CA LEU A 141 0.69 -9.48 9.53
C LEU A 141 -0.29 -10.65 9.43
N ALA A 142 -0.52 -11.12 8.22
CA ALA A 142 -1.12 -12.41 8.01
C ALA A 142 0.01 -13.44 8.12
N MET A 143 -0.16 -14.42 8.96
CA MET A 143 0.75 -15.56 8.95
C MET A 143 0.38 -16.42 7.74
N ASP A 144 1.36 -16.68 6.88
CA ASP A 144 1.28 -17.51 5.68
C ASP A 144 0.92 -16.79 4.35
N ASP A 145 0.70 -17.58 3.30
CA ASP A 145 0.49 -17.21 1.89
C ASP A 145 -0.77 -16.34 1.60
N SER A 146 -1.35 -15.71 2.62
CA SER A 146 -2.59 -14.94 2.50
C SER A 146 -2.39 -13.42 2.51
N ASP A 147 -1.15 -12.94 2.61
CA ASP A 147 -0.83 -11.50 2.64
C ASP A 147 -1.41 -10.77 1.43
N PHE A 148 -1.42 -11.41 0.27
CA PHE A 148 -1.99 -10.84 -0.94
C PHE A 148 -3.49 -10.52 -0.84
N ILE A 149 -4.27 -11.19 0.05
CA ILE A 149 -5.67 -10.83 0.32
C ILE A 149 -5.74 -9.48 1.00
N VAL A 150 -4.85 -9.25 1.96
CA VAL A 150 -4.76 -7.97 2.68
C VAL A 150 -4.37 -6.87 1.72
N ASP A 151 -3.37 -7.09 0.88
CA ASP A 151 -2.95 -6.18 -0.18
C ASP A 151 -4.12 -5.84 -1.12
N PHE A 152 -4.83 -6.87 -1.58
CA PHE A 152 -6.02 -6.70 -2.39
C PHE A 152 -7.05 -5.80 -1.71
N TYR A 153 -7.42 -6.10 -0.46
CA TYR A 153 -8.42 -5.31 0.26
C TYR A 153 -7.99 -3.87 0.50
N ILE A 154 -6.72 -3.65 0.87
CA ILE A 154 -6.18 -2.29 1.06
C ILE A 154 -6.30 -1.49 -0.24
N MET A 155 -5.78 -2.02 -1.34
CA MET A 155 -5.74 -1.31 -2.62
C MET A 155 -7.14 -1.16 -3.21
N TYR A 156 -7.95 -2.21 -3.20
CA TYR A 156 -9.30 -2.18 -3.74
C TYR A 156 -10.20 -1.20 -2.96
N THR A 157 -10.08 -1.19 -1.62
CA THR A 157 -10.80 -0.23 -0.78
C THR A 157 -10.32 1.19 -1.03
N HIS A 158 -9.02 1.41 -1.15
CA HIS A 158 -8.48 2.73 -1.45
C HIS A 158 -9.07 3.30 -2.74
N GLU A 159 -9.07 2.52 -3.82
CA GLU A 159 -9.63 2.93 -5.11
C GLU A 159 -11.15 3.13 -5.06
N ASN A 160 -11.86 2.26 -4.33
CA ASN A 160 -13.32 2.35 -4.20
C ASN A 160 -13.78 3.57 -3.38
N LEU A 161 -12.91 4.13 -2.55
CA LEU A 161 -13.16 5.35 -1.77
C LEU A 161 -12.79 6.64 -2.51
N GLN A 162 -12.19 6.56 -3.72
CA GLN A 162 -11.92 7.73 -4.54
C GLN A 162 -13.22 8.37 -5.03
N ASN A 163 -13.21 9.68 -5.26
CA ASN A 163 -14.36 10.40 -5.79
C ASN A 163 -13.94 11.32 -6.96
N PRO A 164 -14.30 10.99 -8.20
CA PRO A 164 -15.08 9.81 -8.61
C PRO A 164 -14.27 8.50 -8.57
N VAL A 165 -14.97 7.38 -8.41
CA VAL A 165 -14.37 6.05 -8.48
C VAL A 165 -13.88 5.76 -9.90
N ASP A 166 -12.61 5.36 -10.03
CA ASP A 166 -12.07 4.88 -11.30
C ASP A 166 -12.27 3.37 -11.46
N LYS A 167 -13.25 2.99 -12.25
CA LYS A 167 -13.56 1.58 -12.51
C LYS A 167 -12.42 0.81 -13.17
N VAL A 168 -11.58 1.49 -13.97
CA VAL A 168 -10.43 0.86 -14.62
C VAL A 168 -9.37 0.49 -13.60
N SER A 169 -9.12 1.37 -12.63
CA SER A 169 -8.23 1.09 -11.49
C SER A 169 -8.73 -0.09 -10.65
N LEU A 170 -10.02 -0.13 -10.31
CA LEU A 170 -10.61 -1.27 -9.60
C LEU A 170 -10.46 -2.58 -10.37
N GLN A 171 -10.77 -2.58 -11.67
CA GLN A 171 -10.61 -3.77 -12.51
C GLN A 171 -9.13 -4.21 -12.61
N LYS A 172 -8.20 -3.27 -12.61
CA LYS A 172 -6.77 -3.59 -12.65
C LYS A 172 -6.33 -4.35 -11.40
N ILE A 173 -6.77 -3.90 -10.22
CA ILE A 173 -6.51 -4.60 -8.96
C ILE A 173 -7.21 -5.96 -8.96
N ALA A 174 -8.49 -6.02 -9.31
CA ALA A 174 -9.22 -7.30 -9.36
C ALA A 174 -8.53 -8.33 -10.27
N LYS A 175 -8.01 -7.91 -11.42
CA LYS A 175 -7.26 -8.77 -12.36
C LYS A 175 -5.90 -9.20 -11.83
N ALA A 176 -5.24 -8.37 -11.03
CA ALA A 176 -3.95 -8.71 -10.42
C ALA A 176 -4.08 -9.81 -9.37
N TYR A 177 -5.19 -9.81 -8.62
CA TYR A 177 -5.40 -10.67 -7.46
C TYR A 177 -6.46 -11.77 -7.64
N GLY A 178 -7.35 -11.65 -8.61
CA GLY A 178 -8.48 -12.55 -8.81
C GLY A 178 -8.36 -13.46 -10.03
N THR A 179 -9.14 -14.55 -10.00
CA THR A 179 -9.41 -15.39 -11.16
C THR A 179 -10.49 -14.75 -12.05
N PRO A 180 -10.71 -15.25 -13.26
CA PRO A 180 -11.84 -14.82 -14.10
C PRO A 180 -13.20 -14.94 -13.38
N ASN A 181 -13.42 -15.99 -12.59
CA ASN A 181 -14.67 -16.19 -11.84
C ASN A 181 -14.89 -15.08 -10.79
N PHE A 182 -13.82 -14.70 -10.08
CA PHE A 182 -13.90 -13.60 -9.13
C PHE A 182 -14.17 -12.25 -9.80
N ILE A 183 -13.57 -12.02 -10.98
CA ILE A 183 -13.83 -10.80 -11.77
C ILE A 183 -15.29 -10.75 -12.21
N GLU A 184 -15.84 -11.86 -12.72
CA GLU A 184 -17.25 -11.98 -13.09
C GLU A 184 -18.17 -11.73 -11.89
N GLN A 185 -17.85 -12.29 -10.72
CA GLN A 185 -18.57 -12.01 -9.48
C GLN A 185 -18.64 -10.52 -9.17
N LEU A 186 -17.50 -9.80 -9.26
CA LEU A 186 -17.46 -8.36 -9.00
C LEU A 186 -18.25 -7.54 -10.04
N GLU A 187 -18.30 -8.00 -11.29
CA GLU A 187 -19.08 -7.37 -12.36
C GLU A 187 -20.60 -7.56 -12.15
N GLU A 188 -21.02 -8.75 -11.72
CA GLU A 188 -22.44 -9.09 -11.49
C GLU A 188 -22.98 -8.51 -10.18
N GLU A 189 -22.27 -8.69 -9.08
CA GLU A 189 -22.72 -8.33 -7.74
C GLU A 189 -22.32 -6.88 -7.34
N GLY A 190 -21.35 -6.30 -8.05
CA GLY A 190 -20.82 -4.96 -7.82
C GLY A 190 -19.66 -4.91 -6.82
N PRO A 191 -18.93 -3.77 -6.79
CA PRO A 191 -17.67 -3.65 -6.04
C PRO A 191 -17.81 -3.69 -4.51
N LEU A 192 -19.04 -3.57 -3.99
CA LEU A 192 -19.30 -3.65 -2.55
C LEU A 192 -19.69 -5.05 -2.07
N SER A 193 -19.86 -6.03 -2.97
CA SER A 193 -20.25 -7.40 -2.62
C SER A 193 -19.21 -8.11 -1.74
N ILE A 194 -17.96 -7.69 -1.82
CA ILE A 194 -16.84 -8.26 -1.06
C ILE A 194 -16.73 -7.72 0.38
N TYR A 195 -17.64 -6.86 0.80
CA TYR A 195 -17.67 -6.29 2.15
C TYR A 195 -18.91 -6.74 2.92
N PRO A 196 -18.80 -6.91 4.24
CA PRO A 196 -19.99 -7.04 5.07
C PRO A 196 -20.83 -5.77 4.99
N PRO A 197 -22.16 -5.85 5.03
CA PRO A 197 -23.05 -4.68 4.95
C PRO A 197 -22.81 -3.65 6.06
N GLU A 198 -22.32 -4.12 7.21
CA GLU A 198 -22.06 -3.34 8.41
C GLU A 198 -20.73 -2.58 8.36
N VAL A 199 -19.88 -2.89 7.37
CA VAL A 199 -18.55 -2.26 7.24
C VAL A 199 -18.74 -0.86 6.68
N VAL A 200 -18.42 0.13 7.50
CA VAL A 200 -18.28 1.53 7.13
C VAL A 200 -16.79 1.85 6.88
N SER A 201 -16.48 2.98 6.30
CA SER A 201 -15.20 3.41 5.74
C SER A 201 -13.94 3.30 6.63
N ARG A 202 -14.03 2.71 7.82
CA ARG A 202 -12.92 2.52 8.75
C ARG A 202 -12.98 1.14 9.39
N TYR A 203 -12.16 0.24 8.92
CA TYR A 203 -11.97 -1.09 9.48
C TYR A 203 -10.47 -1.45 9.45
N LYS A 204 -10.04 -2.35 10.31
CA LYS A 204 -8.81 -3.10 10.14
C LYS A 204 -9.16 -4.51 9.70
N LEU A 205 -8.26 -5.11 8.95
CA LEU A 205 -8.39 -6.46 8.45
C LEU A 205 -7.53 -7.40 9.27
N ASP A 206 -8.05 -8.58 9.51
CA ASP A 206 -7.30 -9.73 9.94
C ASP A 206 -7.68 -10.89 9.03
N VAL A 207 -6.71 -11.66 8.57
CA VAL A 207 -6.92 -12.80 7.69
C VAL A 207 -6.62 -14.07 8.46
N GLN A 208 -7.62 -14.92 8.60
CA GLN A 208 -7.45 -16.23 9.21
C GLN A 208 -7.67 -17.31 8.14
N ILE A 209 -6.71 -18.23 8.06
CA ILE A 209 -6.80 -19.39 7.20
C ILE A 209 -7.45 -20.52 7.98
N GLU A 210 -8.56 -21.04 7.50
CA GLU A 210 -9.13 -22.28 8.03
C GLU A 210 -8.37 -23.45 7.43
N SER A 211 -7.48 -24.06 8.25
CA SER A 211 -6.70 -25.23 7.86
C SER A 211 -7.51 -26.53 7.94
N GLU A 212 -8.56 -26.66 7.16
CA GLU A 212 -9.13 -27.96 6.81
C GLU A 212 -8.94 -28.17 5.32
N SER A 213 -7.71 -28.45 4.91
CA SER A 213 -7.49 -29.10 3.63
C SER A 213 -8.09 -30.49 3.71
N THR A 214 -9.32 -30.64 3.25
CA THR A 214 -9.84 -31.96 2.94
C THR A 214 -9.07 -32.46 1.73
N GLU A 215 -8.26 -33.49 1.91
CA GLU A 215 -7.46 -34.15 0.88
C GLU A 215 -8.30 -34.74 -0.30
N GLU A 216 -9.57 -34.44 -0.37
CA GLU A 216 -10.50 -35.01 -1.36
C GLU A 216 -10.65 -34.20 -2.66
N TYR A 217 -10.05 -33.01 -2.76
CA TYR A 217 -10.17 -32.22 -3.99
C TYR A 217 -8.82 -32.14 -4.72
N ASN A 218 -8.76 -32.80 -5.87
CA ASN A 218 -7.72 -32.60 -6.89
C ASN A 218 -7.67 -31.15 -7.43
N ASP A 219 -8.61 -30.31 -7.02
CA ASP A 219 -8.67 -28.88 -7.32
C ASP A 219 -8.23 -28.11 -6.07
N THR A 220 -7.23 -27.43 -6.23
CA THR A 220 -6.38 -26.56 -5.46
C THR A 220 -7.12 -25.32 -4.90
N TYR A 221 -8.20 -25.51 -4.16
CA TYR A 221 -8.90 -24.42 -3.48
C TYR A 221 -8.63 -24.44 -1.98
N HIS A 222 -8.42 -23.27 -1.41
CA HIS A 222 -8.19 -23.11 0.01
C HIS A 222 -9.17 -22.08 0.60
N PRO A 223 -10.06 -22.49 1.51
CA PRO A 223 -10.95 -21.55 2.18
C PRO A 223 -10.21 -20.78 3.26
N CYS A 224 -10.45 -19.49 3.31
CA CYS A 224 -9.99 -18.63 4.39
C CYS A 224 -11.08 -17.64 4.80
N LYS A 225 -10.88 -16.96 5.92
CA LYS A 225 -11.79 -15.93 6.41
C LYS A 225 -11.08 -14.60 6.52
N VAL A 226 -11.76 -13.56 6.06
CA VAL A 226 -11.36 -12.17 6.31
C VAL A 226 -12.22 -11.62 7.42
N LEU A 227 -11.57 -11.17 8.48
CA LEU A 227 -12.20 -10.62 9.66
C LEU A 227 -12.17 -9.10 9.61
N PHE A 228 -13.29 -8.47 9.89
CA PHE A 228 -13.43 -7.02 9.87
C PHE A 228 -13.64 -6.48 11.27
N TYR A 229 -12.77 -5.56 11.67
CA TYR A 229 -12.81 -4.89 12.97
C TYR A 229 -12.96 -3.39 12.78
N PRO A 230 -13.63 -2.66 13.70
CA PRO A 230 -13.58 -1.21 13.74
C PRO A 230 -12.13 -0.76 13.98
N HIS A 231 -11.78 0.41 13.44
CA HIS A 231 -10.41 0.94 13.52
C HIS A 231 -9.86 1.08 14.96
N GLU A 232 -10.73 1.31 15.94
CA GLU A 232 -10.37 1.56 17.34
C GLU A 232 -10.83 0.45 18.30
N SER A 233 -11.17 -0.74 17.80
CA SER A 233 -11.75 -1.81 18.61
C SER A 233 -11.27 -3.18 18.15
N ASP A 234 -11.12 -4.10 19.09
CA ASP A 234 -10.85 -5.51 18.80
C ASP A 234 -12.15 -6.34 18.75
N LYS A 235 -13.30 -5.68 18.74
CA LYS A 235 -14.59 -6.38 18.60
C LYS A 235 -14.86 -6.65 17.12
N LEU A 236 -14.93 -7.93 16.75
CA LEU A 236 -15.28 -8.37 15.41
C LEU A 236 -16.63 -7.78 14.99
N ILE A 237 -16.68 -7.16 13.80
CA ILE A 237 -17.92 -6.69 13.18
C ILE A 237 -18.57 -7.85 12.44
N SER A 238 -17.82 -8.46 11.51
CA SER A 238 -18.32 -9.49 10.60
C SER A 238 -17.16 -10.21 9.93
N THR A 239 -17.47 -11.27 9.20
CA THR A 239 -16.51 -12.05 8.42
C THR A 239 -16.99 -12.18 6.98
N MET A 240 -16.04 -12.34 6.05
CA MET A 240 -16.27 -12.80 4.69
C MET A 240 -15.48 -14.09 4.48
N ASN A 241 -16.09 -15.05 3.79
CA ASN A 241 -15.41 -16.26 3.37
C ASN A 241 -14.70 -15.97 2.04
N VAL A 242 -13.43 -16.34 1.95
CA VAL A 242 -12.62 -16.18 0.74
C VAL A 242 -12.17 -17.57 0.32
N GLU A 243 -12.41 -17.92 -0.93
CA GLU A 243 -11.89 -19.11 -1.55
C GLU A 243 -10.69 -18.74 -2.42
N LEU A 244 -9.55 -19.34 -2.12
CA LEU A 244 -8.31 -19.12 -2.85
C LEU A 244 -8.10 -20.24 -3.84
N LYS A 245 -7.60 -19.89 -5.04
CA LYS A 245 -7.14 -20.83 -6.04
C LYS A 245 -5.64 -21.02 -5.95
N GLY A 246 -5.21 -22.26 -5.82
CA GLY A 246 -3.81 -22.63 -5.81
C GLY A 246 -3.29 -23.01 -7.18
N ARG A 247 -1.98 -22.96 -7.33
CA ARG A 247 -1.25 -23.55 -8.47
C ARG A 247 -0.13 -24.44 -7.94
N LYS A 248 0.19 -25.48 -8.68
CA LYS A 248 1.33 -26.34 -8.37
C LYS A 248 2.63 -25.55 -8.56
N GLY A 249 3.47 -25.51 -7.52
CA GLY A 249 4.82 -24.99 -7.59
C GLY A 249 5.81 -26.02 -8.13
N GLU A 250 7.05 -25.61 -8.33
CA GLU A 250 8.13 -26.45 -8.89
C GLU A 250 8.56 -27.60 -7.96
N TYR A 251 8.23 -27.56 -6.66
CA TYR A 251 8.67 -28.52 -5.63
C TYR A 251 7.50 -29.22 -4.93
N ASP A 252 6.50 -29.67 -5.69
CA ASP A 252 5.28 -30.36 -5.18
C ASP A 252 4.47 -29.58 -4.14
N GLY A 253 4.78 -28.28 -3.92
CA GLY A 253 3.98 -27.37 -3.11
C GLY A 253 2.82 -26.76 -3.89
N VAL A 254 1.76 -26.42 -3.18
CA VAL A 254 0.65 -25.63 -3.74
C VAL A 254 0.73 -24.21 -3.17
N TYR A 255 0.82 -23.22 -4.07
CA TYR A 255 0.79 -21.82 -3.71
C TYR A 255 -0.57 -21.24 -4.05
N TYR A 256 -1.20 -20.59 -3.08
CA TYR A 256 -2.48 -19.91 -3.24
C TYR A 256 -2.22 -18.44 -3.48
N ASP A 257 -2.35 -17.99 -4.73
CA ASP A 257 -2.01 -16.63 -5.15
C ASP A 257 -3.14 -15.91 -5.88
N ARG A 258 -4.35 -16.47 -5.86
CA ARG A 258 -5.52 -15.92 -6.55
C ARG A 258 -6.79 -16.08 -5.72
N ILE A 259 -7.59 -15.03 -5.72
CA ILE A 259 -8.94 -15.05 -5.15
C ILE A 259 -9.87 -15.66 -6.19
N GLU A 260 -10.55 -16.76 -5.85
CA GLU A 260 -11.54 -17.40 -6.69
C GLU A 260 -12.94 -16.84 -6.42
N ARG A 261 -13.26 -16.61 -5.15
CA ARG A 261 -14.57 -16.12 -4.71
C ARG A 261 -14.49 -15.46 -3.33
N ILE A 262 -15.37 -14.48 -3.12
CA ILE A 262 -15.63 -13.89 -1.80
C ILE A 262 -17.14 -13.97 -1.54
N SER A 263 -17.53 -14.49 -0.36
CA SER A 263 -18.92 -14.66 0.04
C SER A 263 -19.11 -14.39 1.54
N ARG A 264 -20.37 -14.18 1.93
CA ARG A 264 -20.76 -14.00 3.35
C ARG A 264 -20.83 -15.32 4.08
#